data_8a5bcfd82e884278a36b6de5d68fda7b
#
_entry.id   8a5bcfd82e884278a36b6de5d68fda7b
#
_cell.length_a   1.000
_cell.length_b   1.000
_cell.length_c   1.000
_cell.angle_alpha   90.00
_cell.angle_beta   90.00
_cell.angle_gamma   90.00
#
_symmetry.space_group_name_H-M   'P 1'
#
loop_
_entity.id
_entity.type
_entity.pdbx_description
1 polymer ?
#
loop_
_entity_poly.entity_id
_entity_poly.type
_entity_poly.pdbx_seq_one_letter_code
_entity_poly.pdbx_strand_id
1 'polypeptide(L)'
;MELLIGREPQGHQLMVVADGKPYRIDVGNSVPNSVSRFNPADGTAHCRIVISTNGIRLENLNEMNVTYVNGEQVESCKVSQASVIELGEDQYRLNLPKLLKLIGYQPTYSIKHLRRVWERYDKALLRLQLDDKKKQNQQKLQGIVSQVSMLCVIIPSVMPTFPIPPWLRAVLVVGALGMGVYFYMKGNQTDDSFIVKKRELDEQFKEDYVCPNPKCKSFLGFTSYDSLKSKKKCGSCNCNYQG
;
A
#
# COMPACT_ATOMS: atom_id res chain seq x y z
N MET A 1 -17.52 -5.90 17.85
CA MET A 1 -17.47 -7.30 18.31
C MET A 1 -17.08 -7.31 19.76
N GLU A 2 -17.77 -8.08 20.55
CA GLU A 2 -17.55 -8.23 21.99
C GLU A 2 -17.15 -9.68 22.30
N LEU A 3 -16.17 -9.86 23.15
CA LEU A 3 -15.67 -11.15 23.59
C LEU A 3 -15.75 -11.20 25.12
N LEU A 4 -16.50 -12.15 25.65
CA LEU A 4 -16.54 -12.45 27.07
C LEU A 4 -15.58 -13.61 27.36
N ILE A 5 -14.70 -13.44 28.34
CA ILE A 5 -13.63 -14.39 28.66
C ILE A 5 -13.77 -14.84 30.10
N GLY A 6 -13.80 -16.12 30.32
CA GLY A 6 -13.87 -16.70 31.66
C GLY A 6 -13.52 -18.18 31.64
N ARG A 7 -13.52 -18.79 32.83
CA ARG A 7 -13.37 -20.23 32.96
C ARG A 7 -14.70 -20.92 32.62
N GLU A 8 -14.63 -22.10 32.05
CA GLU A 8 -15.80 -22.93 31.73
C GLU A 8 -16.69 -23.20 32.96
N PRO A 9 -18.04 -23.17 32.83
CA PRO A 9 -18.97 -23.32 33.96
C PRO A 9 -18.77 -24.62 34.73
N GLN A 10 -18.52 -25.73 34.04
CA GLN A 10 -18.34 -27.09 34.63
C GLN A 10 -16.97 -27.66 34.36
N GLY A 11 -15.98 -26.84 33.99
CA GLY A 11 -14.65 -27.29 33.61
C GLY A 11 -13.52 -26.41 34.14
N HIS A 12 -12.31 -26.72 33.69
CA HIS A 12 -11.09 -26.01 34.00
C HIS A 12 -10.44 -25.41 32.74
N GLN A 13 -11.18 -25.24 31.65
CA GLN A 13 -10.66 -24.66 30.40
C GLN A 13 -11.09 -23.23 30.28
N LEU A 14 -10.29 -22.46 29.55
CA LEU A 14 -10.66 -21.09 29.20
C LEU A 14 -11.73 -21.09 28.10
N MET A 15 -12.83 -20.43 28.38
CA MET A 15 -13.92 -20.24 27.46
C MET A 15 -14.01 -18.78 27.03
N VAL A 16 -14.24 -18.57 25.76
CA VAL A 16 -14.50 -17.25 25.17
C VAL A 16 -15.82 -17.32 24.43
N VAL A 17 -16.69 -16.37 24.72
CA VAL A 17 -17.95 -16.21 23.99
C VAL A 17 -17.84 -14.99 23.07
N ALA A 18 -17.95 -15.21 21.78
CA ALA A 18 -17.93 -14.18 20.74
C ALA A 18 -19.27 -14.19 20.00
N ASP A 19 -19.97 -13.06 19.99
CA ASP A 19 -21.28 -12.93 19.35
C ASP A 19 -22.23 -14.10 19.68
N GLY A 20 -22.26 -14.52 20.96
CA GLY A 20 -23.09 -15.60 21.46
C GLY A 20 -22.59 -17.03 21.18
N LYS A 21 -21.45 -17.17 20.49
CA LYS A 21 -20.84 -18.48 20.19
C LYS A 21 -19.69 -18.79 21.16
N PRO A 22 -19.71 -19.93 21.84
CA PRO A 22 -18.61 -20.34 22.71
C PRO A 22 -17.44 -20.93 21.95
N TYR A 23 -16.23 -20.56 22.34
CA TYR A 23 -14.95 -21.08 21.84
C TYR A 23 -14.11 -21.52 23.02
N ARG A 24 -13.46 -22.68 22.93
CA ARG A 24 -12.47 -23.15 23.91
C ARG A 24 -11.08 -22.80 23.44
N ILE A 25 -10.28 -22.22 24.34
CA ILE A 25 -8.90 -21.83 24.06
C ILE A 25 -8.00 -22.62 24.99
N ASP A 26 -6.80 -22.95 24.51
CA ASP A 26 -5.78 -23.67 25.26
C ASP A 26 -6.27 -25.03 25.78
N VAL A 27 -6.87 -25.80 24.87
CA VAL A 27 -7.28 -27.20 25.15
C VAL A 27 -6.07 -27.97 25.68
N GLY A 28 -6.20 -28.43 26.91
CA GLY A 28 -5.14 -29.18 27.64
C GLY A 28 -4.51 -28.43 28.82
N ASN A 29 -4.65 -27.11 28.93
CA ASN A 29 -4.18 -26.36 30.10
C ASN A 29 -5.33 -26.12 31.10
N SER A 30 -5.11 -26.45 32.35
CA SER A 30 -6.05 -26.15 33.42
C SER A 30 -5.97 -24.68 33.78
N VAL A 31 -7.11 -24.00 33.77
CA VAL A 31 -7.23 -22.58 34.16
C VAL A 31 -7.40 -22.50 35.69
N PRO A 32 -6.63 -21.64 36.37
CA PRO A 32 -6.70 -21.50 37.84
C PRO A 32 -8.08 -21.02 38.32
N ASN A 33 -8.33 -21.30 39.61
CA ASN A 33 -9.60 -20.86 40.24
C ASN A 33 -9.71 -19.33 40.38
N SER A 34 -8.62 -18.62 40.37
CA SER A 34 -8.56 -17.15 40.37
C SER A 34 -9.15 -16.53 39.09
N VAL A 35 -9.33 -17.31 38.03
CA VAL A 35 -10.08 -16.86 36.84
C VAL A 35 -11.58 -17.12 37.04
N SER A 36 -12.39 -16.09 37.01
CA SER A 36 -13.85 -16.17 37.20
C SER A 36 -14.48 -17.09 36.17
N ARG A 37 -15.50 -17.85 36.64
CA ARG A 37 -16.31 -18.67 35.74
C ARG A 37 -17.20 -17.83 34.86
N PHE A 38 -17.39 -18.27 33.64
CA PHE A 38 -18.43 -17.74 32.79
C PHE A 38 -19.79 -18.28 33.22
N ASN A 39 -20.73 -17.37 33.44
CA ASN A 39 -22.11 -17.73 33.73
C ASN A 39 -23.00 -17.33 32.54
N PRO A 40 -23.56 -18.33 31.81
CA PRO A 40 -24.39 -18.06 30.64
C PRO A 40 -25.74 -17.44 30.98
N ALA A 41 -26.21 -17.53 32.24
CA ALA A 41 -27.51 -17.03 32.63
C ALA A 41 -27.55 -15.50 32.77
N ASP A 42 -26.49 -14.89 33.27
CA ASP A 42 -26.36 -13.45 33.49
C ASP A 42 -25.25 -12.80 32.67
N GLY A 43 -24.48 -13.60 31.89
CA GLY A 43 -23.38 -13.12 31.06
C GLY A 43 -22.15 -12.69 31.86
N THR A 44 -22.07 -13.00 33.17
CA THR A 44 -20.88 -12.69 33.96
C THR A 44 -19.67 -13.48 33.45
N ALA A 45 -18.51 -12.82 33.41
CA ALA A 45 -17.25 -13.38 32.95
C ALA A 45 -16.10 -12.75 33.76
N HIS A 46 -14.88 -13.20 33.55
CA HIS A 46 -13.72 -12.59 34.18
C HIS A 46 -13.44 -11.21 33.60
N CYS A 47 -13.33 -11.15 32.27
CA CYS A 47 -13.11 -9.89 31.56
C CYS A 47 -13.83 -9.88 30.21
N ARG A 48 -13.95 -8.67 29.66
CA ARG A 48 -14.52 -8.39 28.34
C ARG A 48 -13.48 -7.75 27.46
N ILE A 49 -13.41 -8.20 26.20
CA ILE A 49 -12.62 -7.54 25.16
C ILE A 49 -13.58 -6.99 24.12
N VAL A 50 -13.56 -5.66 23.96
CA VAL A 50 -14.34 -4.94 22.95
C VAL A 50 -13.43 -4.59 21.78
N ILE A 51 -13.73 -5.12 20.61
CA ILE A 51 -13.02 -4.86 19.36
C ILE A 51 -13.83 -3.87 18.54
N SER A 52 -13.28 -2.68 18.33
CA SER A 52 -13.90 -1.59 17.58
C SER A 52 -12.97 -1.08 16.45
N THR A 53 -13.46 -0.14 15.65
CA THR A 53 -12.63 0.57 14.65
C THR A 53 -11.50 1.39 15.29
N ASN A 54 -11.66 1.76 16.58
CA ASN A 54 -10.70 2.56 17.34
C ASN A 54 -9.65 1.70 18.09
N GLY A 55 -9.69 0.39 17.91
CA GLY A 55 -8.76 -0.56 18.52
C GLY A 55 -9.45 -1.58 19.41
N ILE A 56 -8.65 -2.25 20.23
CA ILE A 56 -9.08 -3.28 21.16
C ILE A 56 -9.04 -2.68 22.58
N ARG A 57 -10.12 -2.81 23.31
CA ARG A 57 -10.24 -2.41 24.73
C ARG A 57 -10.51 -3.66 25.56
N LEU A 58 -9.82 -3.78 26.69
CA LEU A 58 -10.07 -4.79 27.69
C LEU A 58 -10.73 -4.13 28.89
N GLU A 59 -11.72 -4.80 29.49
CA GLU A 59 -12.45 -4.37 30.68
C GLU A 59 -12.54 -5.55 31.65
N ASN A 60 -12.15 -5.34 32.90
CA ASN A 60 -12.36 -6.31 33.97
C ASN A 60 -13.85 -6.28 34.39
N LEU A 61 -14.51 -7.42 34.43
CA LEU A 61 -15.95 -7.49 34.76
C LEU A 61 -16.22 -7.94 36.19
N ASN A 62 -15.21 -8.50 36.85
CA ASN A 62 -15.38 -9.04 38.19
C ASN A 62 -14.47 -8.31 39.18
N GLU A 63 -15.06 -7.57 40.09
CA GLU A 63 -14.33 -6.83 41.13
C GLU A 63 -13.57 -7.73 42.09
N MET A 64 -14.02 -8.99 42.27
CA MET A 64 -13.36 -10.00 43.13
C MET A 64 -12.10 -10.57 42.54
N ASN A 65 -11.90 -10.42 41.23
CA ASN A 65 -10.75 -10.99 40.49
C ASN A 65 -10.05 -9.90 39.68
N VAL A 66 -8.75 -9.99 39.61
CA VAL A 66 -7.89 -9.00 38.99
C VAL A 66 -7.50 -9.38 37.56
N THR A 67 -7.34 -8.38 36.72
CA THR A 67 -6.77 -8.52 35.38
C THR A 67 -5.54 -7.63 35.28
N TYR A 68 -4.44 -8.18 34.75
CA TYR A 68 -3.20 -7.43 34.52
C TYR A 68 -2.97 -7.27 33.03
N VAL A 69 -2.43 -6.10 32.65
CA VAL A 69 -1.95 -5.84 31.30
C VAL A 69 -0.54 -5.27 31.38
N ASN A 70 0.41 -6.00 30.79
CA ASN A 70 1.85 -5.66 30.84
C ASN A 70 2.39 -5.55 32.28
N GLY A 71 1.85 -6.35 33.21
CA GLY A 71 2.23 -6.38 34.62
C GLY A 71 1.49 -5.35 35.51
N GLU A 72 0.64 -4.51 34.98
CA GLU A 72 -0.15 -3.52 35.73
C GLU A 72 -1.59 -4.01 35.87
N GLN A 73 -2.15 -3.90 37.09
CA GLN A 73 -3.57 -4.20 37.34
C GLN A 73 -4.43 -3.13 36.69
N VAL A 74 -5.49 -3.56 35.97
CA VAL A 74 -6.36 -2.67 35.21
C VAL A 74 -7.83 -3.00 35.40
N GLU A 75 -8.66 -1.97 35.50
CA GLU A 75 -10.11 -2.10 35.37
C GLU A 75 -10.55 -1.98 33.91
N SER A 76 -9.96 -1.07 33.16
CA SER A 76 -10.18 -0.91 31.72
C SER A 76 -8.99 -0.25 31.06
N CYS A 77 -8.51 -0.83 29.96
CA CYS A 77 -7.41 -0.25 29.18
C CYS A 77 -7.49 -0.59 27.69
N LYS A 78 -6.74 0.16 26.88
CA LYS A 78 -6.50 -0.21 25.48
C LYS A 78 -5.39 -1.25 25.41
N VAL A 79 -5.63 -2.31 24.64
CA VAL A 79 -4.66 -3.38 24.41
C VAL A 79 -4.32 -3.51 22.94
N SER A 80 -3.13 -4.01 22.66
CA SER A 80 -2.64 -4.33 21.32
C SER A 80 -2.43 -5.84 21.20
N GLN A 81 -2.19 -6.34 20.01
CA GLN A 81 -1.82 -7.76 19.82
C GLN A 81 -0.50 -8.16 20.51
N ALA A 82 0.34 -7.18 20.86
CA ALA A 82 1.60 -7.38 21.56
C ALA A 82 1.46 -7.28 23.09
N SER A 83 0.29 -6.83 23.61
CA SER A 83 0.07 -6.70 25.06
C SER A 83 0.02 -8.07 25.72
N VAL A 84 0.67 -8.20 26.86
CA VAL A 84 0.61 -9.36 27.73
C VAL A 84 -0.58 -9.18 28.65
N ILE A 85 -1.56 -10.08 28.57
CA ILE A 85 -2.78 -10.06 29.39
C ILE A 85 -2.72 -11.25 30.31
N GLU A 86 -2.90 -11.03 31.61
CA GLU A 86 -2.87 -12.06 32.63
C GLU A 86 -4.14 -11.94 33.49
N LEU A 87 -4.75 -13.09 33.78
CA LEU A 87 -6.05 -13.21 34.42
C LEU A 87 -5.90 -13.82 35.80
N GLY A 88 -6.51 -13.18 36.82
CA GLY A 88 -6.52 -13.66 38.19
C GLY A 88 -5.19 -13.46 38.92
N GLU A 89 -5.18 -13.77 40.23
CA GLU A 89 -3.99 -13.68 41.08
C GLU A 89 -2.87 -14.62 40.64
N ASP A 90 -3.23 -15.78 40.06
CA ASP A 90 -2.27 -16.74 39.49
C ASP A 90 -1.67 -16.29 38.15
N GLN A 91 -2.00 -15.09 37.68
CA GLN A 91 -1.48 -14.48 36.45
C GLN A 91 -1.57 -15.40 35.22
N TYR A 92 -2.71 -16.06 35.04
CA TYR A 92 -2.93 -16.94 33.90
C TYR A 92 -2.86 -16.15 32.57
N ARG A 93 -1.88 -16.47 31.75
CA ARG A 93 -1.56 -15.72 30.54
C ARG A 93 -2.54 -16.01 29.40
N LEU A 94 -3.27 -14.98 28.96
CA LEU A 94 -4.16 -15.05 27.82
C LEU A 94 -3.39 -14.88 26.50
N ASN A 95 -3.51 -15.85 25.59
CA ASN A 95 -2.94 -15.75 24.26
C ASN A 95 -3.88 -14.97 23.32
N LEU A 96 -3.85 -13.64 23.41
CA LEU A 96 -4.69 -12.77 22.60
C LEU A 96 -4.54 -12.98 21.08
N PRO A 97 -3.33 -13.13 20.50
CA PRO A 97 -3.17 -13.43 19.08
C PRO A 97 -3.85 -14.74 18.64
N LYS A 98 -3.76 -15.80 19.46
CA LYS A 98 -4.41 -17.10 19.17
C LYS A 98 -5.94 -16.93 19.22
N LEU A 99 -6.44 -16.20 20.21
CA LEU A 99 -7.86 -15.87 20.35
C LEU A 99 -8.38 -15.14 19.12
N LEU A 100 -7.72 -14.04 18.72
CA LEU A 100 -8.13 -13.23 17.58
C LEU A 100 -8.15 -14.03 16.27
N LYS A 101 -7.18 -14.95 16.12
CA LYS A 101 -7.13 -15.87 14.97
C LYS A 101 -8.30 -16.87 15.00
N LEU A 102 -8.63 -17.43 16.16
CA LEU A 102 -9.71 -18.40 16.32
C LEU A 102 -11.07 -17.82 15.93
N ILE A 103 -11.35 -16.58 16.31
CA ILE A 103 -12.59 -15.88 15.97
C ILE A 103 -12.59 -15.26 14.58
N GLY A 104 -11.51 -15.47 13.80
CA GLY A 104 -11.38 -14.93 12.43
C GLY A 104 -11.23 -13.41 12.39
N TYR A 105 -10.78 -12.78 13.48
CA TYR A 105 -10.58 -11.33 13.52
C TYR A 105 -9.50 -10.93 12.53
N GLN A 106 -9.84 -9.99 11.66
CA GLN A 106 -8.93 -9.35 10.72
C GLN A 106 -8.76 -7.87 11.11
N PRO A 107 -7.54 -7.45 11.42
CA PRO A 107 -7.30 -6.05 11.77
C PRO A 107 -7.68 -5.12 10.60
N THR A 108 -8.30 -4.01 10.94
CA THR A 108 -8.67 -2.97 9.97
C THR A 108 -7.67 -1.84 10.04
N TYR A 109 -7.14 -1.45 8.88
CA TYR A 109 -6.18 -0.36 8.77
C TYR A 109 -6.70 0.76 7.88
N SER A 110 -6.44 2.00 8.28
CA SER A 110 -6.77 3.16 7.45
C SER A 110 -5.82 3.27 6.25
N ILE A 111 -6.41 3.40 5.06
CA ILE A 111 -5.67 3.59 3.81
C ILE A 111 -5.74 5.05 3.31
N LYS A 112 -6.26 6.00 4.09
CA LYS A 112 -6.45 7.40 3.65
C LYS A 112 -5.17 8.06 3.16
N HIS A 113 -4.02 7.74 3.77
CA HIS A 113 -2.72 8.28 3.37
C HIS A 113 -2.30 7.80 1.97
N LEU A 114 -2.70 6.60 1.56
CA LEU A 114 -2.37 6.02 0.25
C LEU A 114 -3.01 6.79 -0.90
N ARG A 115 -4.11 7.53 -0.64
CA ARG A 115 -4.71 8.41 -1.63
C ARG A 115 -3.72 9.47 -2.13
N ARG A 116 -3.01 10.12 -1.21
CA ARG A 116 -2.01 11.14 -1.55
C ARG A 116 -0.82 10.55 -2.30
N VAL A 117 -0.41 9.33 -1.94
CA VAL A 117 0.67 8.61 -2.62
C VAL A 117 0.27 8.32 -4.07
N TRP A 118 -0.94 7.78 -4.27
CA TRP A 118 -1.47 7.53 -5.61
C TRP A 118 -1.58 8.80 -6.46
N GLU A 119 -2.21 9.86 -5.93
CA GLU A 119 -2.39 11.12 -6.66
C GLU A 119 -1.04 11.76 -7.04
N ARG A 120 -0.02 11.63 -6.20
CA ARG A 120 1.34 12.12 -6.51
C ARG A 120 1.96 11.34 -7.65
N TYR A 121 1.88 10.01 -7.59
CA TYR A 121 2.39 9.12 -8.63
C TYR A 121 1.69 9.37 -9.98
N ASP A 122 0.37 9.40 -10.00
CA ASP A 122 -0.43 9.60 -11.21
C ASP A 122 -0.12 10.95 -11.88
N LYS A 123 -0.05 12.03 -11.10
CA LYS A 123 0.34 13.36 -11.60
C LYS A 123 1.78 13.39 -12.15
N ALA A 124 2.71 12.72 -11.48
CA ALA A 124 4.10 12.67 -11.92
C ALA A 124 4.22 11.85 -13.22
N LEU A 125 3.54 10.71 -13.30
CA LEU A 125 3.50 9.88 -14.50
C LEU A 125 2.91 10.63 -15.69
N LEU A 126 1.79 11.33 -15.48
CA LEU A 126 1.17 12.15 -16.53
C LEU A 126 2.10 13.25 -17.04
N ARG A 127 2.82 13.94 -16.14
CA ARG A 127 3.82 14.97 -16.53
C ARG A 127 4.93 14.36 -17.38
N LEU A 128 5.48 13.21 -16.95
CA LEU A 128 6.52 12.51 -17.72
C LEU A 128 6.04 12.13 -19.12
N GLN A 129 4.82 11.62 -19.25
CA GLN A 129 4.23 11.25 -20.53
C GLN A 129 4.00 12.49 -21.44
N LEU A 130 3.53 13.59 -20.87
CA LEU A 130 3.33 14.84 -21.62
C LEU A 130 4.65 15.43 -22.10
N ASP A 131 5.69 15.41 -21.27
CA ASP A 131 7.01 15.90 -21.62
C ASP A 131 7.67 15.05 -22.71
N ASP A 132 7.54 13.72 -22.60
CA ASP A 132 8.01 12.79 -23.64
C ASP A 132 7.27 13.02 -24.97
N LYS A 133 5.95 13.17 -24.94
CA LYS A 133 5.15 13.47 -26.14
C LYS A 133 5.52 14.82 -26.78
N LYS A 134 5.80 15.85 -25.96
CA LYS A 134 6.29 17.13 -26.47
C LYS A 134 7.64 16.97 -27.18
N LYS A 135 8.57 16.25 -26.57
CA LYS A 135 9.90 15.97 -27.19
C LYS A 135 9.74 15.19 -28.49
N GLN A 136 8.93 14.16 -28.52
CA GLN A 136 8.67 13.39 -29.75
C GLN A 136 8.06 14.25 -30.85
N ASN A 137 7.12 15.13 -30.53
CA ASN A 137 6.54 16.05 -31.50
C ASN A 137 7.57 17.07 -32.01
N GLN A 138 8.45 17.58 -31.14
CA GLN A 138 9.55 18.46 -31.55
C GLN A 138 10.52 17.75 -32.50
N GLN A 139 10.88 16.50 -32.19
CA GLN A 139 11.74 15.67 -33.05
C GLN A 139 11.10 15.42 -34.43
N LYS A 140 9.80 15.10 -34.47
CA LYS A 140 9.05 14.95 -35.72
C LYS A 140 9.03 16.23 -36.53
N LEU A 141 8.76 17.38 -35.90
CA LEU A 141 8.81 18.69 -36.57
C LEU A 141 10.21 19.00 -37.13
N GLN A 142 11.25 18.75 -36.35
CA GLN A 142 12.64 18.92 -36.80
C GLN A 142 12.95 18.02 -38.00
N GLY A 143 12.47 16.77 -37.99
CA GLY A 143 12.61 15.86 -39.14
C GLY A 143 11.92 16.38 -40.39
N ILE A 144 10.68 16.89 -40.27
CA ILE A 144 9.94 17.46 -41.41
C ILE A 144 10.65 18.73 -41.94
N VAL A 145 11.07 19.63 -41.05
CA VAL A 145 11.80 20.84 -41.42
C VAL A 145 13.10 20.47 -42.15
N SER A 146 13.84 19.46 -41.66
CA SER A 146 15.05 18.96 -42.29
C SER A 146 14.77 18.44 -43.71
N GLN A 147 13.73 17.66 -43.92
CA GLN A 147 13.37 17.12 -45.24
C GLN A 147 12.94 18.25 -46.20
N VAL A 148 12.12 19.19 -45.75
CA VAL A 148 11.70 20.31 -46.58
C VAL A 148 12.91 21.20 -46.95
N SER A 149 13.80 21.50 -46.00
CA SER A 149 15.03 22.26 -46.27
C SER A 149 15.93 21.56 -47.28
N MET A 150 16.08 20.26 -47.19
CA MET A 150 16.86 19.46 -48.15
C MET A 150 16.25 19.53 -49.55
N LEU A 151 14.92 19.40 -49.67
CA LEU A 151 14.25 19.52 -50.96
C LEU A 151 14.38 20.94 -51.55
N CYS A 152 14.29 22.00 -50.79
CA CYS A 152 14.46 23.38 -51.21
C CYS A 152 15.87 23.68 -51.73
N VAL A 153 16.89 22.92 -51.29
CA VAL A 153 18.26 23.06 -51.77
C VAL A 153 18.54 22.20 -52.99
N ILE A 154 18.04 20.98 -53.01
CA ILE A 154 18.31 20.00 -54.09
C ILE A 154 17.60 20.40 -55.38
N ILE A 155 16.32 20.83 -55.32
CA ILE A 155 15.52 21.14 -56.51
C ILE A 155 16.19 22.24 -57.35
N PRO A 156 16.57 23.41 -56.79
CA PRO A 156 17.25 24.45 -57.56
C PRO A 156 18.64 24.03 -58.06
N SER A 157 19.31 23.11 -57.32
CA SER A 157 20.67 22.69 -57.69
C SER A 157 20.70 21.71 -58.88
N VAL A 158 19.60 20.97 -59.10
CA VAL A 158 19.49 19.97 -60.18
C VAL A 158 18.79 20.55 -61.40
N MET A 159 17.91 21.52 -61.27
CA MET A 159 17.19 22.11 -62.38
C MET A 159 18.08 23.10 -63.17
N PRO A 160 18.33 22.88 -64.47
CA PRO A 160 19.19 23.75 -65.29
C PRO A 160 18.58 25.11 -65.58
N THR A 161 17.30 25.30 -65.36
CA THR A 161 16.54 26.51 -65.60
C THR A 161 16.80 27.63 -64.56
N PHE A 162 17.41 27.33 -63.42
CA PHE A 162 17.74 28.32 -62.40
C PHE A 162 19.13 28.94 -62.67
N PRO A 163 19.27 30.26 -62.86
CA PRO A 163 20.53 30.95 -63.12
C PRO A 163 21.34 31.12 -61.84
N ILE A 164 21.81 29.98 -61.28
CA ILE A 164 22.64 29.99 -60.06
C ILE A 164 24.10 29.71 -60.48
N PRO A 165 25.09 30.53 -60.02
CA PRO A 165 26.48 30.30 -60.30
C PRO A 165 26.95 28.90 -59.78
N PRO A 166 27.86 28.20 -60.50
CA PRO A 166 28.30 26.84 -60.14
C PRO A 166 28.88 26.72 -58.74
N TRP A 167 29.61 27.73 -58.26
CA TRP A 167 30.19 27.76 -56.92
C TRP A 167 29.13 27.82 -55.83
N LEU A 168 28.03 28.58 -56.06
CA LEU A 168 26.94 28.69 -55.11
C LEU A 168 26.14 27.37 -54.99
N ARG A 169 25.98 26.63 -56.11
CA ARG A 169 25.41 25.26 -56.09
C ARG A 169 26.20 24.32 -55.22
N ALA A 170 27.54 24.35 -55.35
CA ALA A 170 28.43 23.49 -54.53
C ALA A 170 28.29 23.81 -53.04
N VAL A 171 28.24 25.12 -52.66
CA VAL A 171 28.04 25.55 -51.27
C VAL A 171 26.69 25.09 -50.70
N LEU A 172 25.61 25.20 -51.47
CA LEU A 172 24.30 24.77 -51.08
C LEU A 172 24.23 23.26 -50.85
N VAL A 173 24.84 22.44 -51.72
CA VAL A 173 24.89 20.99 -51.59
C VAL A 173 25.69 20.57 -50.34
N VAL A 174 26.87 21.17 -50.13
CA VAL A 174 27.70 20.88 -48.95
C VAL A 174 26.99 21.30 -47.67
N GLY A 175 26.33 22.45 -47.67
CA GLY A 175 25.54 22.92 -46.54
C GLY A 175 24.36 22.02 -46.21
N ALA A 176 23.66 21.52 -47.23
CA ALA A 176 22.55 20.57 -47.05
C ALA A 176 23.01 19.21 -46.46
N LEU A 177 24.14 18.70 -46.98
CA LEU A 177 24.73 17.48 -46.44
C LEU A 177 25.20 17.66 -45.00
N GLY A 178 25.85 18.78 -44.67
CA GLY A 178 26.27 19.10 -43.32
C GLY A 178 25.09 19.22 -42.32
N MET A 179 24.00 19.89 -42.74
CA MET A 179 22.79 19.94 -41.95
C MET A 179 22.13 18.56 -41.78
N GLY A 180 22.10 17.76 -42.83
CA GLY A 180 21.56 16.39 -42.78
C GLY A 180 22.31 15.52 -41.77
N VAL A 181 23.65 15.56 -41.79
CA VAL A 181 24.47 14.84 -40.80
C VAL A 181 24.27 15.38 -39.41
N TYR A 182 24.23 16.68 -39.21
CA TYR A 182 23.97 17.31 -37.91
C TYR A 182 22.62 16.87 -37.31
N PHE A 183 21.55 16.90 -38.08
CA PHE A 183 20.22 16.48 -37.62
C PHE A 183 20.14 14.96 -37.40
N TYR A 184 20.84 14.15 -38.23
CA TYR A 184 20.93 12.72 -38.03
C TYR A 184 21.61 12.39 -36.69
N MET A 185 22.75 13.02 -36.41
CA MET A 185 23.47 12.81 -35.15
C MET A 185 22.68 13.24 -33.94
N LYS A 186 21.98 14.39 -34.05
CA LYS A 186 21.13 14.93 -32.98
C LYS A 186 19.86 14.10 -32.77
N GLY A 187 19.26 13.56 -33.83
CA GLY A 187 18.06 12.73 -33.77
C GLY A 187 18.33 11.32 -33.24
N ASN A 188 19.57 10.82 -33.38
CA ASN A 188 19.97 9.50 -32.90
C ASN A 188 20.40 9.47 -31.42
N GLN A 189 20.40 10.61 -30.72
CA GLN A 189 20.49 10.59 -29.25
C GLN A 189 19.17 10.07 -28.71
N THR A 190 19.07 8.75 -28.58
CA THR A 190 17.98 8.09 -27.83
C THR A 190 17.97 8.68 -26.44
N ASP A 191 16.96 9.50 -26.15
CA ASP A 191 16.80 10.09 -24.84
C ASP A 191 16.17 9.04 -23.91
N ASP A 192 17.02 8.15 -23.38
CA ASP A 192 16.62 7.14 -22.39
C ASP A 192 16.11 7.77 -21.07
N SER A 193 16.12 9.12 -21.00
CA SER A 193 15.73 9.85 -19.80
C SER A 193 14.30 9.56 -19.35
N PHE A 194 13.38 9.28 -20.27
CA PHE A 194 12.01 8.89 -19.92
C PHE A 194 11.98 7.53 -19.21
N ILE A 195 12.69 6.55 -19.75
CA ILE A 195 12.72 5.19 -19.20
C ILE A 195 13.34 5.20 -17.80
N VAL A 196 14.46 5.92 -17.63
CA VAL A 196 15.15 6.05 -16.33
C VAL A 196 14.24 6.75 -15.30
N LYS A 197 13.68 7.92 -15.65
CA LYS A 197 12.78 8.66 -14.75
C LYS A 197 11.52 7.90 -14.40
N LYS A 198 10.96 7.16 -15.36
CA LYS A 198 9.80 6.31 -15.09
C LYS A 198 10.17 5.18 -14.12
N ARG A 199 11.33 4.54 -14.27
CA ARG A 199 11.79 3.50 -13.35
C ARG A 199 11.96 4.04 -11.94
N GLU A 200 12.63 5.17 -11.78
CA GLU A 200 12.80 5.84 -10.47
C GLU A 200 11.45 6.16 -9.82
N LEU A 201 10.51 6.69 -10.59
CA LEU A 201 9.15 6.97 -10.12
C LEU A 201 8.41 5.70 -9.69
N ASP A 202 8.53 4.63 -10.46
CA ASP A 202 7.91 3.34 -10.18
C ASP A 202 8.52 2.68 -8.93
N GLU A 203 9.84 2.81 -8.71
CA GLU A 203 10.53 2.31 -7.52
C GLU A 203 10.09 3.07 -6.26
N GLN A 204 10.09 4.40 -6.29
CA GLN A 204 9.57 5.22 -5.19
C GLN A 204 8.11 4.89 -4.86
N PHE A 205 7.28 4.71 -5.89
CA PHE A 205 5.89 4.33 -5.68
C PHE A 205 5.74 2.95 -5.02
N LYS A 206 6.57 1.97 -5.39
CA LYS A 206 6.56 0.64 -4.77
C LYS A 206 6.92 0.68 -3.28
N GLU A 207 7.82 1.57 -2.88
CA GLU A 207 8.19 1.76 -1.48
C GLU A 207 7.10 2.45 -0.67
N ASP A 208 6.42 3.45 -1.25
CA ASP A 208 5.41 4.25 -0.56
C ASP A 208 4.01 3.62 -0.57
N TYR A 209 3.67 2.86 -1.63
CA TYR A 209 2.33 2.31 -1.84
C TYR A 209 2.21 0.87 -1.34
N VAL A 210 2.38 0.71 -0.04
CA VAL A 210 2.43 -0.59 0.63
C VAL A 210 1.27 -0.80 1.61
N CYS A 211 1.04 -2.06 1.94
CA CYS A 211 0.02 -2.41 2.93
C CYS A 211 0.30 -1.73 4.28
N PRO A 212 -0.70 -1.03 4.87
CA PRO A 212 -0.53 -0.33 6.15
C PRO A 212 -0.34 -1.26 7.36
N ASN A 213 -0.53 -2.56 7.18
CA ASN A 213 -0.21 -3.55 8.21
C ASN A 213 1.31 -3.63 8.38
N PRO A 214 1.87 -3.26 9.57
CA PRO A 214 3.31 -3.22 9.80
C PRO A 214 4.01 -4.59 9.64
N LYS A 215 3.26 -5.69 9.79
CA LYS A 215 3.77 -7.04 9.59
C LYS A 215 3.74 -7.49 8.13
N CYS A 216 2.99 -6.81 7.27
CA CYS A 216 2.82 -7.19 5.87
C CYS A 216 3.72 -6.37 4.95
N LYS A 217 3.55 -5.05 4.92
CA LYS A 217 4.30 -4.10 4.09
C LYS A 217 4.43 -4.51 2.61
N SER A 218 3.55 -5.40 2.12
CA SER A 218 3.59 -5.81 0.72
C SER A 218 3.11 -4.69 -0.19
N PHE A 219 3.76 -4.55 -1.35
CA PHE A 219 3.34 -3.61 -2.38
C PHE A 219 1.91 -3.94 -2.87
N LEU A 220 1.08 -2.93 -3.00
CA LEU A 220 -0.35 -3.06 -3.34
C LEU A 220 -0.64 -3.11 -4.84
N GLY A 221 0.42 -3.09 -5.67
CA GLY A 221 0.33 -3.06 -7.12
C GLY A 221 0.07 -1.66 -7.66
N PHE A 222 0.15 -1.52 -8.98
CA PHE A 222 -0.20 -0.28 -9.69
C PHE A 222 -1.72 -0.14 -9.83
N THR A 223 -2.41 -0.20 -8.69
CA THR A 223 -3.87 -0.15 -8.62
C THR A 223 -4.32 1.21 -8.10
N SER A 224 -5.33 1.82 -8.73
CA SER A 224 -5.83 3.11 -8.26
C SER A 224 -6.35 3.04 -6.82
N TYR A 225 -6.30 4.16 -6.12
CA TYR A 225 -6.81 4.25 -4.74
C TYR A 225 -8.28 3.81 -4.64
N ASP A 226 -9.12 4.19 -5.61
CA ASP A 226 -10.54 3.84 -5.61
C ASP A 226 -10.76 2.33 -5.80
N SER A 227 -9.96 1.70 -6.68
CA SER A 227 -9.96 0.24 -6.83
C SER A 227 -9.49 -0.47 -5.57
N LEU A 228 -8.48 0.08 -4.87
CA LEU A 228 -8.01 -0.46 -3.60
C LEU A 228 -9.09 -0.34 -2.51
N LYS A 229 -9.78 0.80 -2.44
CA LYS A 229 -10.91 1.03 -1.54
C LYS A 229 -12.06 0.07 -1.79
N SER A 230 -12.36 -0.25 -3.05
CA SER A 230 -13.42 -1.20 -3.41
C SER A 230 -13.08 -2.65 -3.04
N LYS A 231 -11.82 -3.04 -3.09
CA LYS A 231 -11.35 -4.39 -2.69
C LYS A 231 -11.51 -4.66 -1.20
N LYS A 232 -11.51 -3.63 -0.34
CA LYS A 232 -11.66 -3.68 1.12
C LYS A 232 -10.67 -4.57 1.89
N LYS A 233 -9.81 -5.35 1.21
CA LYS A 233 -8.88 -6.31 1.82
C LYS A 233 -7.53 -6.32 1.10
N CYS A 234 -6.47 -6.58 1.87
CA CYS A 234 -5.15 -6.84 1.33
C CYS A 234 -5.07 -8.22 0.68
N GLY A 235 -4.50 -8.29 -0.52
CA GLY A 235 -4.32 -9.59 -1.21
C GLY A 235 -3.29 -10.51 -0.56
N SER A 236 -2.35 -9.96 0.23
CA SER A 236 -1.27 -10.74 0.85
C SER A 236 -1.59 -11.19 2.28
N CYS A 237 -2.11 -10.31 3.13
CA CYS A 237 -2.36 -10.61 4.54
C CYS A 237 -3.84 -10.60 4.94
N ASN A 238 -4.74 -10.37 4.00
CA ASN A 238 -6.20 -10.31 4.19
C ASN A 238 -6.68 -9.29 5.25
N CYS A 239 -5.85 -8.35 5.71
CA CYS A 239 -6.32 -7.30 6.59
C CYS A 239 -7.38 -6.43 5.90
N ASN A 240 -8.33 -5.90 6.69
CA ASN A 240 -9.37 -5.05 6.16
C ASN A 240 -8.87 -3.60 5.97
N TYR A 241 -9.40 -2.92 4.96
CA TYR A 241 -9.13 -1.52 4.68
C TYR A 241 -10.30 -0.63 5.08
N GLN A 242 -9.96 0.50 5.71
CA GLN A 242 -10.88 1.60 5.98
C GLN A 242 -10.40 2.83 5.19
N GLY A 243 -11.21 3.26 4.23
CA GLY A 243 -10.94 4.41 3.36
C GLY A 243 -11.54 5.72 3.88
#